data_6e2153cfce44e89dc4eedcb07c6b6223
#
_entry.id   6e2153cfce44e89dc4eedcb07c6b6223
#
_cell.length_a   1.000
_cell.length_b   1.000
_cell.length_c   1.000
_cell.angle_alpha   90.00
_cell.angle_beta   90.00
_cell.angle_gamma   90.00
#
_symmetry.space_group_name_H-M   'P 1'
#
loop_
_entity.id
_entity.type
_entity.pdbx_description
1 polymer ?
#
loop_
_entity_poly.entity_id
_entity_poly.type
_entity_poly.pdbx_seq_one_letter_code
_entity_poly.pdbx_strand_id
1 'polypeptide(L)'
;MTIVPLFLLTLGAINWGYAYPLVFLFVALLRQRMLGREIYFNFLYAPGFWLLLSAGMTYALIGMRTISGVYHHGILPVVAFAIGWLIAEGSSDKQIRDGILALAAGFGTYATLNMLVNIGNNRYRLIDFWTGTYRAATGSGALNTLPISVTPYAVKFEKRLPVKILFLALFFATIQYMFMLGT
;
A
#
# COMPACT_ATOMS: atom_id res chain seq x y z
N MET A 1 9.94 -10.72 11.85
CA MET A 1 10.02 -10.35 10.43
C MET A 1 9.51 -8.91 10.33
N THR A 2 10.05 -8.17 9.98
CA THR A 2 10.97 -7.42 9.21
C THR A 2 10.27 -6.18 8.71
N ILE A 3 10.16 -5.23 9.64
CA ILE A 3 9.72 -3.86 9.39
C ILE A 3 10.43 -3.30 8.14
N VAL A 4 11.73 -3.55 8.00
CA VAL A 4 12.56 -3.05 6.92
C VAL A 4 12.10 -3.50 5.52
N PRO A 5 11.86 -4.80 5.24
CA PRO A 5 11.32 -5.21 3.93
C PRO A 5 9.96 -4.60 3.60
N LEU A 6 9.04 -4.50 4.58
CA LEU A 6 7.74 -3.89 4.33
C LEU A 6 7.87 -2.40 4.01
N PHE A 7 8.76 -1.70 4.71
CA PHE A 7 9.07 -0.30 4.43
C PHE A 7 9.67 -0.13 3.03
N LEU A 8 10.73 -0.87 2.70
CA LEU A 8 11.39 -0.81 1.39
C LEU A 8 10.44 -1.17 0.25
N LEU A 9 9.54 -2.10 0.52
CA LEU A 9 8.52 -2.53 -0.38
C LEU A 9 7.59 -1.40 -0.80
N THR A 10 7.02 -0.72 0.17
CA THR A 10 6.09 0.37 -0.09
C THR A 10 6.78 1.61 -0.65
N LEU A 11 8.04 1.82 -0.28
CA LEU A 11 8.87 2.86 -0.88
C LEU A 11 9.12 2.62 -2.37
N GLY A 12 9.25 1.36 -2.81
CA GLY A 12 9.52 0.98 -4.20
C GLY A 12 8.35 0.38 -4.97
N ALA A 13 7.28 -0.05 -4.30
CA ALA A 13 6.24 -0.91 -4.84
C ALA A 13 5.52 -0.35 -6.06
N ILE A 14 5.38 0.95 -6.16
CA ILE A 14 4.64 1.60 -7.25
C ILE A 14 5.35 1.40 -8.61
N ASN A 15 6.65 1.10 -8.59
CA ASN A 15 7.46 0.95 -9.80
C ASN A 15 7.65 -0.51 -10.26
N TRP A 16 7.19 -1.49 -9.48
CA TRP A 16 7.35 -2.92 -9.81
C TRP A 16 6.30 -3.45 -10.78
N GLY A 17 5.39 -2.58 -11.23
CA GLY A 17 4.36 -2.91 -12.21
C GLY A 17 3.44 -4.05 -11.78
N TYR A 18 2.99 -4.83 -12.76
CA TYR A 18 2.01 -5.91 -12.54
C TYR A 18 2.57 -7.14 -11.80
N ALA A 19 3.89 -7.29 -11.73
CA ALA A 19 4.52 -8.47 -11.14
C ALA A 19 4.56 -8.45 -9.61
N TYR A 20 4.55 -7.28 -9.00
CA TYR A 20 4.77 -7.17 -7.56
C TYR A 20 3.75 -7.95 -6.70
N PRO A 21 2.45 -7.98 -7.00
CA PRO A 21 1.50 -8.75 -6.17
C PRO A 21 1.78 -10.26 -6.21
N LEU A 22 2.23 -10.77 -7.36
CA LEU A 22 2.61 -12.18 -7.50
C LEU A 22 3.86 -12.51 -6.68
N VAL A 23 4.85 -11.63 -6.69
CA VAL A 23 6.06 -11.78 -5.85
C VAL A 23 5.68 -11.78 -4.38
N PHE A 24 4.75 -10.90 -3.96
CA PHE A 24 4.28 -10.86 -2.57
C PHE A 24 3.49 -12.09 -2.17
N LEU A 25 2.61 -12.55 -3.04
CA LEU A 25 1.85 -13.77 -2.81
C LEU A 25 2.82 -14.94 -2.63
N PHE A 26 3.82 -15.05 -3.49
CA PHE A 26 4.86 -16.08 -3.38
C PHE A 26 5.63 -15.98 -2.06
N VAL A 27 6.06 -14.78 -1.67
CA VAL A 27 6.77 -14.56 -0.39
C VAL A 27 5.87 -14.89 0.80
N ALA A 28 4.58 -14.54 0.76
CA ALA A 28 3.63 -14.86 1.81
C ALA A 28 3.43 -16.39 1.96
N LEU A 29 3.29 -17.09 0.85
CA LEU A 29 3.17 -18.55 0.82
C LEU A 29 4.45 -19.25 1.31
N LEU A 30 5.61 -18.80 0.84
CA LEU A 30 6.91 -19.31 1.26
C LEU A 30 7.10 -19.12 2.78
N ARG A 31 6.71 -17.98 3.31
CA ARG A 31 6.76 -17.71 4.75
C ARG A 31 5.90 -18.70 5.54
N GLN A 32 4.67 -18.98 5.10
CA GLN A 32 3.81 -19.93 5.78
C GLN A 32 4.45 -21.35 5.79
N ARG A 33 5.03 -21.74 4.68
CA ARG A 33 5.74 -23.03 4.59
C ARG A 33 6.99 -23.09 5.49
N MET A 34 7.76 -22.01 5.54
CA MET A 34 8.94 -21.93 6.44
C MET A 34 8.56 -21.95 7.92
N LEU A 35 7.35 -21.53 8.27
CA LEU A 35 6.81 -21.64 9.62
C LEU A 35 6.25 -23.03 9.95
N GLY A 36 6.39 -24.00 9.04
CA GLY A 36 5.85 -25.35 9.20
C GLY A 36 4.33 -25.41 9.23
N ARG A 37 3.66 -24.38 8.68
CA ARG A 37 2.20 -24.32 8.69
C ARG A 37 1.62 -24.88 7.41
N GLU A 38 0.50 -25.55 7.55
CA GLU A 38 -0.33 -25.89 6.41
C GLU A 38 -0.94 -24.61 5.85
N ILE A 39 -0.96 -24.52 4.52
CA ILE A 39 -1.54 -23.35 3.85
C ILE A 39 -3.04 -23.57 3.78
N TYR A 40 -3.76 -22.90 4.67
CA TYR A 40 -5.21 -22.85 4.62
C TYR A 40 -5.66 -21.60 3.87
N PHE A 41 -6.55 -21.80 2.92
CA PHE A 41 -7.18 -20.69 2.19
C PHE A 41 -8.38 -20.12 2.95
N ASN A 42 -8.21 -19.90 4.24
CA ASN A 42 -9.27 -19.43 5.13
C ASN A 42 -9.83 -18.06 4.72
N PHE A 43 -9.06 -17.27 3.98
CA PHE A 43 -9.55 -16.00 3.42
C PHE A 43 -10.75 -16.18 2.49
N LEU A 44 -10.97 -17.37 1.91
CA LEU A 44 -12.15 -17.67 1.11
C LEU A 44 -13.45 -17.67 1.93
N TYR A 45 -13.36 -17.87 3.24
CA TYR A 45 -14.51 -17.80 4.13
C TYR A 45 -14.77 -16.37 4.66
N ALA A 46 -13.86 -15.44 4.40
CA ALA A 46 -14.01 -14.07 4.84
C ALA A 46 -14.99 -13.30 3.93
N PRO A 47 -16.06 -12.68 4.49
CA PRO A 47 -17.01 -11.90 3.68
C PRO A 47 -16.32 -10.79 2.87
N GLY A 48 -15.25 -10.18 3.41
CA GLY A 48 -14.47 -9.16 2.73
C GLY A 48 -13.85 -9.62 1.42
N PHE A 49 -13.42 -10.89 1.32
CA PHE A 49 -12.91 -11.47 0.08
C PHE A 49 -13.97 -11.44 -1.03
N TRP A 50 -15.18 -11.91 -0.73
CA TRP A 50 -16.28 -11.97 -1.68
C TRP A 50 -16.82 -10.59 -2.07
N LEU A 51 -16.83 -9.65 -1.13
CA LEU A 51 -17.17 -8.25 -1.43
C LEU A 51 -16.18 -7.63 -2.42
N LEU A 52 -14.87 -7.81 -2.20
CA LEU A 52 -13.85 -7.30 -3.12
C LEU A 52 -13.91 -7.99 -4.47
N LEU A 53 -14.11 -9.31 -4.49
CA LEU A 53 -14.26 -10.07 -5.73
C LEU A 53 -15.49 -9.59 -6.52
N SER A 54 -16.64 -9.44 -5.86
CA SER A 54 -17.87 -8.96 -6.49
C SER A 54 -17.72 -7.53 -7.02
N ALA A 55 -17.15 -6.63 -6.22
CA ALA A 55 -16.87 -5.26 -6.66
C ALA A 55 -15.93 -5.22 -7.85
N GLY A 56 -14.86 -6.02 -7.83
CA GLY A 56 -13.91 -6.12 -8.92
C GLY A 56 -14.52 -6.68 -10.21
N MET A 57 -15.35 -7.71 -10.10
CA MET A 57 -16.08 -8.26 -11.25
C MET A 57 -17.09 -7.24 -11.81
N THR A 58 -17.84 -6.57 -10.96
CA THR A 58 -18.78 -5.53 -11.37
C THR A 58 -18.05 -4.40 -12.11
N TYR A 59 -16.91 -3.98 -11.58
CA TYR A 59 -16.09 -2.96 -12.22
C TYR A 59 -15.54 -3.39 -13.58
N ALA A 60 -15.09 -4.64 -13.69
CA ALA A 60 -14.60 -5.22 -14.94
C ALA A 60 -15.69 -5.31 -16.01
N LEU A 61 -16.92 -5.66 -15.60
CA LEU A 61 -18.05 -5.83 -16.52
C LEU A 61 -18.66 -4.50 -16.98
N ILE A 62 -18.76 -3.52 -16.09
CA ILE A 62 -19.51 -2.27 -16.34
C ILE A 62 -18.61 -1.14 -16.86
N GLY A 63 -17.37 -1.02 -16.37
CA GLY A 63 -16.63 0.23 -16.50
C GLY A 63 -15.32 0.18 -17.24
N MET A 64 -14.58 -0.92 -17.20
CA MET A 64 -13.19 -0.92 -17.68
C MET A 64 -12.97 -1.87 -18.83
N ARG A 65 -12.93 -1.29 -20.00
CA ARG A 65 -12.57 -2.01 -21.24
C ARG A 65 -11.05 -2.21 -21.41
N THR A 66 -10.23 -1.75 -20.46
CA THR A 66 -8.77 -1.86 -20.54
C THR A 66 -8.27 -2.95 -19.61
N ILE A 67 -7.29 -3.75 -20.06
CA ILE A 67 -6.62 -4.79 -19.25
C ILE A 67 -6.07 -4.19 -17.95
N SER A 68 -5.49 -2.99 -18.05
CA SER A 68 -4.95 -2.27 -16.89
C SER A 68 -6.02 -1.95 -15.84
N GLY A 69 -7.21 -1.52 -16.27
CA GLY A 69 -8.31 -1.22 -15.38
C GLY A 69 -8.83 -2.47 -14.66
N VAL A 70 -9.04 -3.56 -15.39
CA VAL A 70 -9.45 -4.84 -14.79
C VAL A 70 -8.43 -5.33 -13.77
N TYR A 71 -7.14 -5.19 -14.08
CA TYR A 71 -6.09 -5.57 -13.15
C TYR A 71 -6.11 -4.72 -11.88
N HIS A 72 -6.06 -3.39 -11.99
CA HIS A 72 -5.93 -2.49 -10.85
C HIS A 72 -7.16 -2.44 -9.95
N HIS A 73 -8.35 -2.54 -10.52
CA HIS A 73 -9.61 -2.38 -9.78
C HIS A 73 -10.31 -3.71 -9.51
N GLY A 74 -10.00 -4.74 -10.28
CA GLY A 74 -10.58 -6.07 -10.12
C GLY A 74 -9.65 -7.03 -9.38
N ILE A 75 -8.51 -7.35 -9.98
CA ILE A 75 -7.63 -8.43 -9.51
C ILE A 75 -6.80 -8.01 -8.31
N LEU A 76 -6.18 -6.84 -8.38
CA LEU A 76 -5.23 -6.38 -7.38
C LEU A 76 -5.79 -6.28 -5.95
N PRO A 77 -7.00 -5.73 -5.71
CA PRO A 77 -7.58 -5.70 -4.36
C PRO A 77 -7.81 -7.09 -3.77
N VAL A 78 -8.26 -8.04 -4.58
CA VAL A 78 -8.51 -9.43 -4.16
C VAL A 78 -7.19 -10.12 -3.78
N VAL A 79 -6.17 -9.98 -4.62
CA VAL A 79 -4.83 -10.53 -4.35
C VAL A 79 -4.20 -9.87 -3.13
N ALA A 80 -4.32 -8.55 -2.99
CA ALA A 80 -3.82 -7.83 -1.82
C ALA A 80 -4.50 -8.28 -0.52
N PHE A 81 -5.82 -8.54 -0.56
CA PHE A 81 -6.55 -9.08 0.58
C PHE A 81 -6.04 -10.48 0.96
N ALA A 82 -5.87 -11.37 -0.02
CA ALA A 82 -5.34 -12.73 0.22
C ALA A 82 -3.92 -12.69 0.81
N ILE A 83 -3.05 -11.84 0.28
CA ILE A 83 -1.69 -11.64 0.81
C ILE A 83 -1.74 -11.13 2.25
N GLY A 84 -2.54 -10.09 2.51
CA GLY A 84 -2.73 -9.53 3.84
C GLY A 84 -3.20 -10.58 4.84
N TRP A 85 -4.16 -11.39 4.45
CA TRP A 85 -4.67 -12.49 5.28
C TRP A 85 -3.59 -13.52 5.60
N LEU A 86 -2.88 -14.01 4.58
CA LEU A 86 -1.79 -14.99 4.75
C LEU A 86 -0.65 -14.46 5.62
N ILE A 87 -0.34 -13.18 5.53
CA ILE A 87 0.67 -12.55 6.38
C ILE A 87 0.16 -12.39 7.82
N ALA A 88 -1.09 -11.99 7.99
CA ALA A 88 -1.70 -11.80 9.31
C ALA A 88 -1.88 -13.13 10.04
N GLU A 89 -2.26 -14.18 9.31
CA GLU A 89 -2.42 -15.52 9.86
C GLU A 89 -1.08 -16.02 10.41
N GLY A 90 -1.01 -16.13 11.72
CA GLY A 90 0.20 -16.53 12.43
C GLY A 90 1.20 -15.42 12.72
N SER A 91 0.79 -14.17 12.58
CA SER A 91 1.50 -13.03 13.16
C SER A 91 0.88 -12.67 14.51
N SER A 92 1.72 -12.23 15.45
CA SER A 92 1.22 -11.63 16.69
C SER A 92 0.66 -10.22 16.40
N ASP A 93 -0.24 -9.74 17.27
CA ASP A 93 -0.80 -8.38 17.17
C ASP A 93 0.29 -7.30 17.07
N LYS A 94 1.39 -7.50 17.79
CA LYS A 94 2.55 -6.62 17.70
C LYS A 94 3.16 -6.61 16.30
N GLN A 95 3.32 -7.79 15.68
CA GLN A 95 3.88 -7.90 14.33
C GLN A 95 2.97 -7.29 13.28
N ILE A 96 1.65 -7.48 13.42
CA ILE A 96 0.65 -6.87 12.54
C ILE A 96 0.72 -5.35 12.65
N ARG A 97 0.69 -4.83 13.88
CA ARG A 97 0.80 -3.40 14.14
C ARG A 97 2.07 -2.80 13.55
N ASP A 98 3.22 -3.39 13.86
CA ASP A 98 4.52 -2.90 13.40
C ASP A 98 4.63 -3.00 11.86
N GLY A 99 3.98 -4.00 11.25
CA GLY A 99 3.86 -4.13 9.80
C GLY A 99 3.03 -3.00 9.17
N ILE A 100 1.88 -2.68 9.74
CA ILE A 100 1.02 -1.58 9.27
C ILE A 100 1.74 -0.24 9.40
N LEU A 101 2.45 -0.01 10.50
CA LEU A 101 3.25 1.20 10.70
C LEU A 101 4.38 1.29 9.67
N ALA A 102 5.05 0.19 9.36
CA ALA A 102 6.12 0.15 8.37
C ALA A 102 5.59 0.44 6.94
N LEU A 103 4.43 -0.12 6.58
CA LEU A 103 3.77 0.17 5.30
C LEU A 103 3.39 1.64 5.19
N ALA A 104 2.76 2.19 6.24
CA ALA A 104 2.38 3.60 6.27
C ALA A 104 3.60 4.54 6.20
N ALA A 105 4.69 4.21 6.90
CA ALA A 105 5.93 4.97 6.85
C ALA A 105 6.55 4.93 5.45
N GLY A 106 6.56 3.77 4.77
CA GLY A 106 7.09 3.64 3.42
C GLY A 106 6.31 4.48 2.40
N PHE A 107 4.99 4.41 2.41
CA PHE A 107 4.15 5.24 1.54
C PHE A 107 4.26 6.73 1.86
N GLY A 108 4.31 7.10 3.15
CA GLY A 108 4.51 8.48 3.55
C GLY A 108 5.87 9.03 3.13
N THR A 109 6.93 8.22 3.21
CA THR A 109 8.26 8.59 2.73
C THR A 109 8.25 8.76 1.20
N TYR A 110 7.61 7.84 0.47
CA TYR A 110 7.45 7.97 -0.98
C TYR A 110 6.72 9.27 -1.36
N ALA A 111 5.60 9.58 -0.69
CA ALA A 111 4.87 10.83 -0.90
C ALA A 111 5.74 12.05 -0.61
N THR A 112 6.53 12.02 0.47
CA THR A 112 7.44 13.10 0.84
C THR A 112 8.52 13.30 -0.22
N LEU A 113 9.14 12.24 -0.72
CA LEU A 113 10.17 12.33 -1.76
C LEU A 113 9.58 12.89 -3.07
N ASN A 114 8.38 12.43 -3.46
CA ASN A 114 7.70 12.99 -4.61
C ASN A 114 7.33 14.46 -4.43
N MET A 115 6.90 14.86 -3.24
CA MET A 115 6.66 16.27 -2.93
C MET A 115 7.94 17.10 -3.10
N LEU A 116 9.06 16.63 -2.54
CA LEU A 116 10.33 17.37 -2.58
C LEU A 116 10.87 17.57 -4.00
N VAL A 117 10.84 16.54 -4.84
CA VAL A 117 11.31 16.67 -6.23
C VAL A 117 10.40 17.50 -7.12
N ASN A 118 9.18 17.78 -6.65
CA ASN A 118 8.19 18.55 -7.40
C ASN A 118 7.94 19.95 -6.82
N ILE A 119 8.78 20.41 -5.89
CA ILE A 119 8.67 21.80 -5.40
C ILE A 119 8.82 22.76 -6.58
N GLY A 120 7.82 23.60 -6.77
CA GLY A 120 7.78 24.57 -7.88
C GLY A 120 7.20 24.02 -9.19
N ASN A 121 6.96 22.73 -9.29
CA ASN A 121 6.26 22.15 -10.45
C ASN A 121 4.74 22.34 -10.32
N ASN A 122 4.07 22.53 -11.45
CA ASN A 122 2.61 22.50 -11.45
C ASN A 122 2.11 21.04 -11.51
N ARG A 123 0.83 20.83 -11.16
CA ARG A 123 0.21 19.50 -11.10
C ARG A 123 0.26 18.68 -12.40
N TYR A 124 0.46 19.32 -13.54
CA TYR A 124 0.51 18.68 -14.85
C TYR A 124 1.93 18.23 -15.24
N ARG A 125 2.94 18.62 -14.46
CA ARG A 125 4.35 18.34 -14.72
C ARG A 125 5.03 17.65 -13.54
N LEU A 126 4.27 16.87 -12.77
CA LEU A 126 4.83 16.13 -11.64
C LEU A 126 5.73 15.00 -12.15
N ILE A 127 6.89 14.90 -11.56
CA ILE A 127 7.91 13.89 -11.86
C ILE A 127 7.85 12.83 -10.76
N ASP A 128 7.85 11.56 -11.16
CA ASP A 128 7.99 10.46 -10.20
C ASP A 128 9.44 10.39 -9.71
N PHE A 129 9.62 10.37 -8.39
CA PHE A 129 10.93 10.33 -7.74
C PHE A 129 11.83 9.18 -8.22
N TRP A 130 11.25 8.00 -8.45
CA TRP A 130 12.02 6.82 -8.83
C TRP A 130 12.35 6.75 -10.32
N THR A 131 11.39 7.11 -11.16
CA THR A 131 11.51 6.92 -12.61
C THR A 131 12.02 8.15 -13.33
N GLY A 132 11.96 9.31 -12.68
CA GLY A 132 12.25 10.60 -13.31
C GLY A 132 11.29 10.97 -14.45
N THR A 133 10.24 10.16 -14.65
CA THR A 133 9.26 10.38 -15.72
C THR A 133 8.10 11.23 -15.25
N TYR A 134 7.47 11.94 -16.18
CA TYR A 134 6.24 12.69 -15.88
C TYR A 134 5.13 11.73 -15.49
N ARG A 135 4.48 12.04 -14.38
CA ARG A 135 3.34 11.29 -13.89
C ARG A 135 2.07 12.04 -14.25
N ALA A 136 1.19 11.38 -14.98
CA ALA A 136 -0.18 11.88 -15.08
C ALA A 136 -0.78 11.93 -13.66
N ALA A 137 -1.47 13.01 -13.35
CA ALA A 137 -2.05 13.28 -12.01
C ALA A 137 -3.10 12.25 -11.56
N THR A 138 -3.28 11.19 -12.34
CA THR A 138 -4.31 10.18 -12.15
C THR A 138 -3.73 8.91 -11.54
N GLY A 139 -4.09 8.60 -10.29
CA GLY A 139 -4.14 7.21 -9.92
C GLY A 139 -3.35 6.73 -8.70
N SER A 140 -2.70 7.55 -7.92
CA SER A 140 -2.06 7.08 -6.68
C SER A 140 -2.78 7.49 -5.38
N GLY A 141 -3.96 8.08 -5.50
CA GLY A 141 -4.72 8.58 -4.35
C GLY A 141 -4.97 7.53 -3.27
N ALA A 142 -5.34 6.32 -3.66
CA ALA A 142 -5.64 5.25 -2.70
C ALA A 142 -4.43 4.84 -1.84
N LEU A 143 -3.22 4.82 -2.41
CA LEU A 143 -2.01 4.42 -1.67
C LEU A 143 -1.55 5.51 -0.69
N ASN A 144 -1.83 6.77 -1.00
CA ASN A 144 -1.48 7.90 -0.13
C ASN A 144 -2.42 8.02 1.08
N THR A 145 -3.58 7.36 1.08
CA THR A 145 -4.51 7.39 2.22
C THR A 145 -4.01 6.61 3.42
N LEU A 146 -3.16 5.60 3.23
CA LEU A 146 -2.67 4.75 4.32
C LEU A 146 -1.89 5.55 5.39
N PRO A 147 -0.90 6.42 5.06
CA PRO A 147 -0.26 7.27 6.06
C PRO A 147 -1.24 8.15 6.81
N ILE A 148 -2.24 8.71 6.11
CA ILE A 148 -3.25 9.56 6.71
C ILE A 148 -4.12 8.79 7.71
N SER A 149 -4.58 7.61 7.33
CA SER A 149 -5.44 6.77 8.17
C SER A 149 -4.72 6.19 9.39
N VAL A 150 -3.43 5.86 9.25
CA VAL A 150 -2.65 5.21 10.32
C VAL A 150 -2.05 6.21 11.30
N THR A 151 -1.81 7.45 10.89
CA THR A 151 -1.16 8.46 11.77
C THR A 151 -1.91 8.71 13.09
N PRO A 152 -3.25 8.88 13.15
CA PRO A 152 -3.94 9.06 14.42
C PRO A 152 -3.72 7.89 15.38
N TYR A 153 -3.70 6.68 14.85
CA TYR A 153 -3.39 5.48 15.62
C TYR A 153 -1.94 5.50 16.13
N ALA A 154 -0.98 5.79 15.24
CA ALA A 154 0.43 5.87 15.59
C ALA A 154 0.68 6.93 16.69
N VAL A 155 0.10 8.11 16.55
CA VAL A 155 0.23 9.19 17.55
C VAL A 155 -0.40 8.82 18.88
N LYS A 156 -1.53 8.11 18.88
CA LYS A 156 -2.22 7.70 20.13
C LYS A 156 -1.48 6.59 20.87
N PHE A 157 -1.04 5.56 20.16
CA PHE A 157 -0.57 4.31 20.79
C PHE A 157 0.96 4.16 20.83
N GLU A 158 1.72 4.88 20.00
CA GLU A 158 3.18 4.85 20.04
C GLU A 158 3.67 5.64 21.27
N LYS A 159 4.61 5.07 22.01
CA LYS A 159 5.19 5.71 23.21
C LYS A 159 6.41 6.57 22.86
N ARG A 160 7.11 6.27 21.78
CA ARG A 160 8.35 6.93 21.39
C ARG A 160 8.05 8.25 20.69
N LEU A 161 8.40 9.36 21.31
CA LEU A 161 8.17 10.71 20.77
C LEU A 161 8.75 10.90 19.35
N PRO A 162 9.98 10.46 19.03
CA PRO A 162 10.51 10.63 17.68
C PRO A 162 9.65 9.95 16.60
N VAL A 163 9.08 8.78 16.91
CA VAL A 163 8.20 8.05 16.00
C VAL A 163 6.89 8.80 15.79
N LYS A 164 6.31 9.39 16.83
CA LYS A 164 5.11 10.25 16.70
C LYS A 164 5.38 11.44 15.80
N ILE A 165 6.49 12.13 16.01
CA ILE A 165 6.89 13.28 15.20
C ILE A 165 7.09 12.87 13.75
N LEU A 166 7.74 11.74 13.50
CA LEU A 166 7.90 11.19 12.14
C LEU A 166 6.55 10.98 11.46
N PHE A 167 5.61 10.30 12.13
CA PHE A 167 4.29 10.05 11.54
C PHE A 167 3.50 11.33 11.28
N LEU A 168 3.59 12.33 12.15
CA LEU A 168 2.98 13.64 11.91
C LEU A 168 3.62 14.34 10.71
N ALA A 169 4.95 14.30 10.58
CA ALA A 169 5.63 14.89 9.44
C ALA A 169 5.22 14.19 8.12
N LEU A 170 5.18 12.84 8.10
CA LEU A 170 4.73 12.07 6.94
C LEU A 170 3.25 12.34 6.60
N PHE A 171 2.40 12.53 7.60
CA PHE A 171 1.00 12.90 7.44
C PHE A 171 0.85 14.23 6.70
N PHE A 172 1.50 15.29 7.19
CA PHE A 172 1.43 16.59 6.54
C PHE A 172 2.05 16.60 5.15
N ALA A 173 3.19 15.91 4.96
CA ALA A 173 3.81 15.77 3.66
C ALA A 173 2.90 15.01 2.66
N THR A 174 2.21 13.97 3.13
CA THR A 174 1.28 13.20 2.30
C THR A 174 0.07 14.06 1.89
N ILE A 175 -0.50 14.83 2.82
CA ILE A 175 -1.59 15.77 2.53
C ILE A 175 -1.12 16.78 1.49
N GLN A 176 0.04 17.39 1.69
CA GLN A 176 0.59 18.36 0.75
C GLN A 176 0.79 17.75 -0.64
N TYR A 177 1.30 16.51 -0.70
CA TYR A 177 1.46 15.80 -1.97
C TYR A 177 0.11 15.53 -2.65
N MET A 178 -0.94 15.18 -1.90
CA MET A 178 -2.29 14.99 -2.43
C MET A 178 -2.84 16.32 -3.03
N PHE A 179 -2.63 17.45 -2.36
CA PHE A 179 -2.99 18.75 -2.93
C PHE A 179 -2.26 19.04 -4.23
N MET A 180 -0.97 18.69 -4.34
CA MET A 180 -0.21 18.83 -5.58
C MET A 180 -0.76 17.93 -6.69
N LEU A 181 -1.26 16.74 -6.35
CA LEU A 181 -1.91 15.84 -7.31
C LEU A 181 -3.31 16.32 -7.75
N GLY A 182 -3.93 17.23 -7.02
CA GLY A 182 -5.29 17.71 -7.26
C GLY A 182 -6.37 16.70 -6.89
N THR A 183 -6.09 15.85 -5.90
CA THR A 183 -7.03 14.85 -5.35
C THR A 183 -7.62 15.30 -4.02
#